data_a97c0836d48b67b7dbaf2f700ca576b3
#
_entry.id   a97c0836d48b67b7dbaf2f700ca576b3
#
_cell.length_a   1.000
_cell.length_b   1.000
_cell.length_c   1.000
_cell.angle_alpha   90.00
_cell.angle_beta   90.00
_cell.angle_gamma   90.00
#
_symmetry.space_group_name_H-M   'P 1'
#
loop_
_entity.id
_entity.type
_entity.pdbx_description
1 polymer ?
#
loop_
_entity_poly.entity_id
_entity_poly.type
_entity_poly.pdbx_seq_one_letter_code
_entity_poly.pdbx_strand_id
1 'polypeptide(L)'
;EYKANRPPAPEELILQFDYCKRFARAVGIPAFSSNRYEADDIIGTLATRLRDQGYAVTVITADKDLTQLILNQDDIWWDYARNNTLNNKGVEKHWGVKPEQIADLLTLSGDNIDNIPGIPGVGYKMASNLLNKFANVEIILQNIENISKMKFRGSARIQSLVEEHQHLLPTNKKLTTIV
;
A
#
# COMPACT_ATOMS: atom_id res chain seq x y z
N GLU A 1 2.27 1.13 -18.28
CA GLU A 1 1.64 2.39 -17.81
C GLU A 1 0.90 2.15 -16.50
N TYR A 2 1.10 3.01 -15.50
CA TYR A 2 0.46 2.95 -14.21
C TYR A 2 -1.07 3.09 -14.36
N LYS A 3 -1.82 2.22 -13.66
CA LYS A 3 -3.30 2.16 -13.70
C LYS A 3 -3.93 1.91 -15.10
N ALA A 4 -3.14 1.48 -16.09
CA ALA A 4 -3.63 1.25 -17.46
C ALA A 4 -4.73 0.18 -17.55
N ASN A 5 -4.80 -0.73 -16.60
CA ASN A 5 -5.78 -1.81 -16.56
C ASN A 5 -7.14 -1.40 -15.94
N ARG A 6 -7.26 -0.17 -15.42
CA ARG A 6 -8.52 0.30 -14.80
C ARG A 6 -9.52 0.71 -15.88
N PRO A 7 -10.73 0.11 -15.93
CA PRO A 7 -11.78 0.59 -16.82
C PRO A 7 -12.22 1.99 -16.39
N PRO A 8 -12.69 2.84 -17.34
CA PRO A 8 -13.27 4.12 -16.99
C PRO A 8 -14.52 3.92 -16.11
N ALA A 9 -14.77 4.88 -15.22
CA ALA A 9 -16.00 4.86 -14.42
C ALA A 9 -17.22 5.00 -15.33
N PRO A 10 -18.33 4.29 -15.05
CA PRO A 10 -19.59 4.48 -15.77
C PRO A 10 -20.06 5.94 -15.72
N GLU A 11 -20.65 6.45 -16.80
CA GLU A 11 -21.08 7.85 -16.88
C GLU A 11 -22.06 8.23 -15.77
N GLU A 12 -22.98 7.33 -15.43
CA GLU A 12 -23.95 7.54 -14.35
C GLU A 12 -23.27 7.68 -12.97
N LEU A 13 -22.13 7.03 -12.77
CA LEU A 13 -21.35 7.14 -11.54
C LEU A 13 -20.60 8.49 -11.49
N ILE A 14 -20.06 8.93 -12.62
CA ILE A 14 -19.35 10.21 -12.72
C ILE A 14 -20.28 11.38 -12.31
N LEU A 15 -21.52 11.34 -12.76
CA LEU A 15 -22.53 12.34 -12.39
C LEU A 15 -22.81 12.37 -10.88
N GLN A 16 -22.67 11.25 -10.19
CA GLN A 16 -22.92 11.16 -8.75
C GLN A 16 -21.77 11.73 -7.89
N PHE A 17 -20.55 11.83 -8.40
CA PHE A 17 -19.42 12.35 -7.64
C PHE A 17 -19.65 13.79 -7.13
N ASP A 18 -20.28 14.63 -7.95
CA ASP A 18 -20.59 15.99 -7.51
C ASP A 18 -21.68 16.02 -6.42
N TYR A 19 -22.69 15.18 -6.55
CA TYR A 19 -23.71 15.04 -5.50
C TYR A 19 -23.11 14.56 -4.18
N CYS A 20 -22.19 13.60 -4.18
CA CYS A 20 -21.50 13.14 -2.98
C CYS A 20 -20.71 14.28 -2.31
N LYS A 21 -19.98 15.09 -3.09
CA LYS A 21 -19.23 16.24 -2.56
C LYS A 21 -20.16 17.30 -1.99
N ARG A 22 -21.27 17.59 -2.66
CA ARG A 22 -22.29 18.55 -2.18
C ARG A 22 -22.96 18.06 -0.91
N PHE A 23 -23.31 16.77 -0.84
CA PHE A 23 -23.86 16.14 0.36
C PHE A 23 -22.91 16.26 1.54
N ALA A 24 -21.65 15.83 1.38
CA ALA A 24 -20.64 15.92 2.44
C ALA A 24 -20.54 17.34 2.99
N ARG A 25 -20.46 18.36 2.13
CA ARG A 25 -20.43 19.76 2.55
C ARG A 25 -21.70 20.19 3.28
N ALA A 26 -22.87 19.77 2.80
CA ALA A 26 -24.15 20.14 3.39
C ALA A 26 -24.34 19.61 4.82
N VAL A 27 -23.76 18.43 5.12
CA VAL A 27 -23.78 17.82 6.47
C VAL A 27 -22.57 18.21 7.31
N GLY A 28 -21.74 19.15 6.84
CA GLY A 28 -20.59 19.66 7.60
C GLY A 28 -19.35 18.76 7.57
N ILE A 29 -19.28 17.76 6.67
CA ILE A 29 -18.11 16.91 6.49
C ILE A 29 -17.14 17.60 5.53
N PRO A 30 -15.87 17.88 5.95
CA PRO A 30 -14.86 18.44 5.07
C PRO A 30 -14.58 17.53 3.87
N ALA A 31 -14.60 18.09 2.66
CA ALA A 31 -14.31 17.39 1.43
C ALA A 31 -13.08 18.03 0.75
N PHE A 32 -12.04 17.23 0.56
CA PHE A 32 -10.78 17.66 -0.04
C PHE A 32 -10.64 17.05 -1.45
N SER A 33 -9.97 17.77 -2.34
CA SER A 33 -9.61 17.28 -3.67
C SER A 33 -8.36 18.00 -4.16
N SER A 34 -7.63 17.35 -5.06
CA SER A 34 -6.45 17.93 -5.71
C SER A 34 -6.48 17.61 -7.21
N ASN A 35 -5.91 18.49 -8.03
CA ASN A 35 -5.62 18.22 -9.45
C ASN A 35 -4.23 17.64 -9.68
N ARG A 36 -3.42 17.53 -8.62
CA ARG A 36 -2.01 17.10 -8.68
C ARG A 36 -1.75 15.81 -7.93
N TYR A 37 -2.45 15.58 -6.82
CA TYR A 37 -2.25 14.46 -5.92
C TYR A 37 -3.47 13.53 -5.95
N GLU A 38 -3.24 12.25 -5.70
CA GLU A 38 -4.32 11.27 -5.56
C GLU A 38 -5.04 11.43 -4.21
N ALA A 39 -6.21 10.81 -4.09
CA ALA A 39 -6.96 10.82 -2.83
C ALA A 39 -6.14 10.20 -1.69
N ASP A 40 -5.34 9.18 -1.99
CA ASP A 40 -4.51 8.46 -1.03
C ASP A 40 -3.43 9.36 -0.41
N ASP A 41 -2.82 10.26 -1.21
CA ASP A 41 -1.85 11.24 -0.71
C ASP A 41 -2.51 12.27 0.22
N ILE A 42 -3.74 12.69 -0.11
CA ILE A 42 -4.51 13.60 0.75
C ILE A 42 -4.86 12.91 2.06
N ILE A 43 -5.30 11.65 2.01
CA ILE A 43 -5.60 10.84 3.20
C ILE A 43 -4.33 10.65 4.04
N GLY A 44 -3.20 10.31 3.42
CA GLY A 44 -1.90 10.16 4.08
C GLY A 44 -1.45 11.45 4.77
N THR A 45 -1.57 12.59 4.06
CA THR A 45 -1.25 13.91 4.61
C THR A 45 -2.12 14.25 5.83
N LEU A 46 -3.44 14.01 5.74
CA LEU A 46 -4.37 14.29 6.84
C LEU A 46 -4.12 13.35 8.02
N ALA A 47 -3.93 12.05 7.76
CA ALA A 47 -3.65 11.06 8.79
C ALA A 47 -2.38 11.41 9.57
N THR A 48 -1.31 11.79 8.87
CA THR A 48 -0.05 12.22 9.49
C THR A 48 -0.24 13.45 10.36
N ARG A 49 -0.86 14.52 9.83
CA ARG A 49 -1.08 15.75 10.57
C ARG A 49 -1.95 15.58 11.83
N LEU A 50 -3.01 14.76 11.72
CA LEU A 50 -3.88 14.50 12.86
C LEU A 50 -3.17 13.64 13.93
N ARG A 51 -2.38 12.68 13.50
CA ARG A 51 -1.58 11.85 14.41
C ARG A 51 -0.54 12.68 15.16
N ASP A 52 0.11 13.65 14.50
CA ASP A 52 1.06 14.58 15.13
C ASP A 52 0.38 15.47 16.20
N GLN A 53 -0.94 15.65 16.11
CA GLN A 53 -1.76 16.35 17.11
C GLN A 53 -2.31 15.42 18.20
N GLY A 54 -1.93 14.14 18.20
CA GLY A 54 -2.35 13.15 19.20
C GLY A 54 -3.67 12.45 18.94
N TYR A 55 -4.24 12.59 17.73
CA TYR A 55 -5.46 11.87 17.34
C TYR A 55 -5.16 10.45 16.86
N ALA A 56 -6.04 9.52 17.18
CA ALA A 56 -6.12 8.23 16.50
C ALA A 56 -6.84 8.40 15.15
N VAL A 57 -6.41 7.66 14.15
CA VAL A 57 -6.92 7.78 12.77
C VAL A 57 -7.71 6.54 12.40
N THR A 58 -8.95 6.72 11.93
CA THR A 58 -9.72 5.65 11.28
C THR A 58 -9.85 5.95 9.79
N VAL A 59 -9.24 5.10 8.95
CA VAL A 59 -9.33 5.19 7.49
C VAL A 59 -10.41 4.24 7.00
N ILE A 60 -11.53 4.80 6.51
CA ILE A 60 -12.66 4.00 5.98
C ILE A 60 -12.48 3.84 4.48
N THR A 61 -12.10 2.64 4.06
CA THR A 61 -11.81 2.32 2.65
C THR A 61 -11.78 0.81 2.44
N ALA A 62 -12.06 0.35 1.22
CA ALA A 62 -11.79 -1.02 0.79
C ALA A 62 -10.38 -1.19 0.19
N ASP A 63 -9.64 -0.09 0.01
CA ASP A 63 -8.30 -0.12 -0.57
C ASP A 63 -7.27 -0.60 0.46
N LYS A 64 -6.63 -1.73 0.14
CA LYS A 64 -5.61 -2.36 0.98
C LYS A 64 -4.34 -1.52 1.12
N ASP A 65 -4.05 -0.69 0.12
CA ASP A 65 -2.81 0.08 0.08
C ASP A 65 -2.78 1.13 1.20
N LEU A 66 -3.96 1.63 1.60
CA LEU A 66 -4.13 2.53 2.74
C LEU A 66 -3.85 1.88 4.11
N THR A 67 -3.63 0.55 4.17
CA THR A 67 -3.15 -0.12 5.40
C THR A 67 -1.74 0.34 5.78
N GLN A 68 -0.95 0.91 4.87
CA GLN A 68 0.35 1.51 5.17
C GLN A 68 0.26 2.73 6.11
N LEU A 69 -0.93 3.32 6.24
CA LEU A 69 -1.16 4.48 7.11
C LEU A 69 -1.51 4.13 8.56
N ILE A 70 -1.67 2.86 8.91
CA ILE A 70 -2.11 2.39 10.24
C ILE A 70 -0.90 2.21 11.16
N LEU A 71 -0.28 3.32 11.53
CA LEU A 71 1.03 3.33 12.18
C LEU A 71 0.95 3.19 13.71
N ASN A 72 -0.08 3.75 14.36
CA ASN A 72 -0.26 3.68 15.80
C ASN A 72 -1.20 2.52 16.20
N GLN A 73 -1.16 2.14 17.49
CA GLN A 73 -1.98 1.03 17.99
C GLN A 73 -3.49 1.30 17.91
N ASP A 74 -3.87 2.57 18.03
CA ASP A 74 -5.25 3.02 18.02
C ASP A 74 -5.74 3.42 16.62
N ASP A 75 -4.86 3.40 15.62
CA ASP A 75 -5.24 3.62 14.23
C ASP A 75 -5.99 2.40 13.69
N ILE A 76 -6.98 2.64 12.83
CA ILE A 76 -7.84 1.58 12.25
C ILE A 76 -7.99 1.80 10.75
N TRP A 77 -7.78 0.75 9.98
CA TRP A 77 -8.28 0.59 8.62
C TRP A 77 -9.61 -0.16 8.68
N TRP A 78 -10.64 0.35 8.00
CA TRP A 78 -11.99 -0.21 8.04
C TRP A 78 -12.62 -0.34 6.66
N ASP A 79 -12.74 -1.58 6.17
CA ASP A 79 -13.61 -1.90 5.04
C ASP A 79 -15.05 -2.00 5.54
N TYR A 80 -15.77 -0.89 5.41
CA TYR A 80 -17.14 -0.78 5.90
C TYR A 80 -18.08 -1.79 5.22
N ALA A 81 -17.93 -1.98 3.90
CA ALA A 81 -18.82 -2.85 3.13
C ALA A 81 -18.71 -4.33 3.55
N ARG A 82 -17.51 -4.78 3.93
CA ARG A 82 -17.24 -6.15 4.40
C ARG A 82 -17.24 -6.26 5.92
N ASN A 83 -17.47 -5.15 6.62
CA ASN A 83 -17.38 -5.03 8.08
C ASN A 83 -16.07 -5.65 8.63
N ASN A 84 -14.96 -5.33 7.96
CA ASN A 84 -13.64 -5.83 8.32
C ASN A 84 -12.77 -4.67 8.81
N THR A 85 -12.18 -4.81 10.01
CA THR A 85 -11.30 -3.79 10.61
C THR A 85 -9.93 -4.37 10.91
N LEU A 86 -8.89 -3.59 10.64
CA LEU A 86 -7.52 -3.93 10.99
C LEU A 86 -6.88 -2.76 11.74
N ASN A 87 -6.39 -3.00 12.94
CA ASN A 87 -5.44 -2.11 13.60
C ASN A 87 -4.00 -2.47 13.18
N ASN A 88 -3.01 -1.79 13.72
CA ASN A 88 -1.59 -2.01 13.41
C ASN A 88 -1.18 -3.51 13.50
N LYS A 89 -1.51 -4.18 14.61
CA LYS A 89 -1.24 -5.63 14.77
C LYS A 89 -2.07 -6.50 13.82
N GLY A 90 -3.28 -6.07 13.50
CA GLY A 90 -4.15 -6.72 12.52
C GLY A 90 -3.56 -6.69 11.11
N VAL A 91 -2.99 -5.56 10.71
CA VAL A 91 -2.26 -5.40 9.44
C VAL A 91 -1.06 -6.36 9.39
N GLU A 92 -0.23 -6.36 10.44
CA GLU A 92 0.93 -7.27 10.53
C GLU A 92 0.52 -8.74 10.46
N LYS A 93 -0.53 -9.14 11.17
CA LYS A 93 -1.05 -10.51 11.12
C LYS A 93 -1.61 -10.88 9.75
N HIS A 94 -2.27 -9.94 9.06
CA HIS A 94 -2.91 -10.17 7.77
C HIS A 94 -1.91 -10.28 6.63
N TRP A 95 -0.94 -9.35 6.57
CA TRP A 95 0.02 -9.24 5.47
C TRP A 95 1.37 -9.91 5.76
N GLY A 96 1.65 -10.23 7.03
CA GLY A 96 2.93 -10.78 7.47
C GLY A 96 4.06 -9.76 7.52
N VAL A 97 3.74 -8.48 7.44
CA VAL A 97 4.66 -7.33 7.53
C VAL A 97 3.99 -6.20 8.30
N LYS A 98 4.80 -5.30 8.85
CA LYS A 98 4.30 -4.11 9.55
C LYS A 98 3.67 -3.11 8.56
N PRO A 99 2.78 -2.20 9.02
CA PRO A 99 2.19 -1.16 8.17
C PRO A 99 3.23 -0.37 7.37
N GLU A 100 4.35 0.00 8.00
CA GLU A 100 5.44 0.75 7.35
C GLU A 100 6.10 0.00 6.19
N GLN A 101 5.92 -1.32 6.13
CA GLN A 101 6.48 -2.19 5.09
C GLN A 101 5.48 -2.53 3.97
N ILE A 102 4.24 -2.05 4.04
CA ILE A 102 3.21 -2.36 3.03
C ILE A 102 3.61 -1.85 1.65
N ALA A 103 4.14 -0.63 1.55
CA ALA A 103 4.65 -0.10 0.29
C ALA A 103 5.78 -0.99 -0.29
N ASP A 104 6.69 -1.48 0.55
CA ASP A 104 7.75 -2.41 0.16
C ASP A 104 7.21 -3.78 -0.27
N LEU A 105 6.20 -4.26 0.45
CA LEU A 105 5.51 -5.51 0.10
C LEU A 105 4.94 -5.45 -1.31
N LEU A 106 4.21 -4.36 -1.64
CA LEU A 106 3.64 -4.12 -2.95
C LEU A 106 4.70 -3.87 -4.02
N THR A 107 5.79 -3.20 -3.66
CA THR A 107 6.96 -3.00 -4.54
C THR A 107 7.53 -4.33 -5.03
N LEU A 108 7.67 -5.31 -4.13
CA LEU A 108 8.22 -6.62 -4.44
C LEU A 108 7.21 -7.55 -5.13
N SER A 109 5.99 -7.61 -4.61
CA SER A 109 4.95 -8.53 -5.11
C SER A 109 4.23 -8.02 -6.36
N GLY A 110 4.27 -6.71 -6.60
CA GLY A 110 3.45 -6.03 -7.60
C GLY A 110 2.00 -5.84 -7.15
N ASP A 111 1.27 -5.08 -7.96
CA ASP A 111 -0.17 -4.90 -7.88
C ASP A 111 -0.79 -4.93 -9.28
N ASN A 112 -1.60 -5.95 -9.56
CA ASN A 112 -2.24 -6.12 -10.86
C ASN A 112 -3.33 -5.06 -11.12
N ILE A 113 -3.98 -4.54 -10.06
CA ILE A 113 -5.04 -3.53 -10.20
C ILE A 113 -4.43 -2.21 -10.68
N ASP A 114 -3.27 -1.87 -10.15
CA ASP A 114 -2.55 -0.64 -10.48
C ASP A 114 -1.51 -0.83 -11.59
N ASN A 115 -1.44 -2.04 -12.14
CA ASN A 115 -0.50 -2.40 -13.20
C ASN A 115 0.97 -2.19 -12.76
N ILE A 116 1.28 -2.55 -11.52
CA ILE A 116 2.63 -2.55 -10.97
C ILE A 116 3.18 -3.99 -11.08
N PRO A 117 4.25 -4.23 -11.85
CA PRO A 117 4.65 -5.60 -12.19
C PRO A 117 5.25 -6.38 -11.02
N GLY A 118 5.85 -5.72 -10.03
CA GLY A 118 6.63 -6.38 -8.99
C GLY A 118 7.81 -7.17 -9.55
N ILE A 119 8.30 -8.15 -8.79
CA ILE A 119 9.28 -9.14 -9.24
C ILE A 119 8.50 -10.39 -9.68
N PRO A 120 8.57 -10.83 -10.96
CA PRO A 120 7.87 -12.02 -11.44
C PRO A 120 8.18 -13.24 -10.58
N GLY A 121 7.15 -13.91 -10.08
CA GLY A 121 7.29 -15.08 -9.20
C GLY A 121 7.54 -14.79 -7.71
N VAL A 122 7.56 -13.52 -7.31
CA VAL A 122 7.61 -13.08 -5.91
C VAL A 122 6.23 -12.59 -5.49
N GLY A 123 5.43 -13.46 -4.89
CA GLY A 123 4.13 -13.07 -4.31
C GLY A 123 4.26 -12.60 -2.86
N TYR A 124 3.14 -12.17 -2.25
CA TYR A 124 3.08 -11.61 -0.88
C TYR A 124 3.84 -12.42 0.18
N LYS A 125 3.67 -13.75 0.20
CA LYS A 125 4.35 -14.62 1.18
C LYS A 125 5.89 -14.56 1.06
N MET A 126 6.39 -14.48 -0.17
CA MET A 126 7.83 -14.41 -0.40
C MET A 126 8.37 -13.02 -0.11
N ALA A 127 7.65 -11.99 -0.54
CA ALA A 127 7.97 -10.60 -0.25
C ALA A 127 8.00 -10.34 1.27
N SER A 128 7.00 -10.86 2.03
CA SER A 128 7.00 -10.72 3.49
C SER A 128 8.18 -11.44 4.15
N ASN A 129 8.57 -12.62 3.67
CA ASN A 129 9.77 -13.30 4.18
C ASN A 129 11.05 -12.48 3.98
N LEU A 130 11.20 -11.82 2.82
CA LEU A 130 12.33 -10.93 2.54
C LEU A 130 12.31 -9.72 3.49
N LEU A 131 11.15 -9.05 3.62
CA LEU A 131 10.99 -7.86 4.46
C LEU A 131 11.16 -8.14 5.95
N ASN A 132 10.73 -9.30 6.43
CA ASN A 132 10.98 -9.72 7.81
C ASN A 132 12.47 -9.96 8.11
N LYS A 133 13.28 -10.25 7.08
CA LYS A 133 14.73 -10.42 7.22
C LYS A 133 15.50 -9.13 7.02
N PHE A 134 15.13 -8.32 6.01
CA PHE A 134 15.93 -7.20 5.53
C PHE A 134 15.30 -5.83 5.82
N ALA A 135 14.11 -5.80 6.41
CA ALA A 135 13.33 -4.63 6.78
C ALA A 135 12.72 -3.80 5.64
N ASN A 136 13.43 -3.48 4.57
CA ASN A 136 12.94 -2.71 3.43
C ASN A 136 13.63 -3.10 2.12
N VAL A 137 13.13 -2.57 0.99
CA VAL A 137 13.64 -2.87 -0.36
C VAL A 137 15.07 -2.38 -0.54
N GLU A 138 15.44 -1.26 0.04
CA GLU A 138 16.79 -0.68 -0.07
C GLU A 138 17.83 -1.60 0.58
N ILE A 139 17.51 -2.17 1.74
CA ILE A 139 18.39 -3.14 2.42
C ILE A 139 18.42 -4.47 1.68
N ILE A 140 17.32 -4.90 1.06
CA ILE A 140 17.30 -6.08 0.19
C ILE A 140 18.30 -5.90 -0.96
N LEU A 141 18.24 -4.75 -1.65
CA LEU A 141 19.13 -4.44 -2.77
C LEU A 141 20.62 -4.39 -2.38
N GLN A 142 20.91 -3.97 -1.15
CA GLN A 142 22.30 -3.96 -0.61
C GLN A 142 22.80 -5.36 -0.19
N ASN A 143 21.91 -6.34 -0.10
CA ASN A 143 22.21 -7.65 0.46
C ASN A 143 21.68 -8.81 -0.41
N ILE A 144 21.60 -8.63 -1.73
CA ILE A 144 21.00 -9.62 -2.63
C ILE A 144 21.70 -10.98 -2.49
N GLU A 145 23.04 -11.00 -2.39
CA GLU A 145 23.84 -12.22 -2.24
C GLU A 145 23.55 -13.01 -0.96
N ASN A 146 22.86 -12.40 0.01
CA ASN A 146 22.48 -13.06 1.27
C ASN A 146 21.08 -13.71 1.20
N ILE A 147 20.31 -13.49 0.14
CA ILE A 147 18.98 -14.07 -0.01
C ILE A 147 19.05 -15.59 -0.14
N SER A 148 20.01 -16.15 -0.88
CA SER A 148 20.17 -17.60 -1.04
C SER A 148 20.51 -18.32 0.27
N LYS A 149 21.06 -17.61 1.25
CA LYS A 149 21.38 -18.14 2.59
C LYS A 149 20.17 -18.21 3.52
N MET A 150 19.02 -17.67 3.12
CA MET A 150 17.78 -17.72 3.90
C MET A 150 17.22 -19.15 3.97
N LYS A 151 16.70 -19.52 5.14
CA LYS A 151 16.19 -20.88 5.41
C LYS A 151 14.76 -21.08 4.89
N PHE A 152 14.54 -20.92 3.58
CA PHE A 152 13.29 -21.32 2.93
C PHE A 152 13.55 -21.96 1.57
N ARG A 153 12.61 -22.81 1.14
CA ARG A 153 12.73 -23.53 -0.14
C ARG A 153 12.71 -22.53 -1.30
N GLY A 154 13.72 -22.58 -2.15
CA GLY A 154 13.82 -21.75 -3.36
C GLY A 154 14.51 -20.39 -3.15
N SER A 155 15.20 -20.18 -2.00
CA SER A 155 15.92 -18.92 -1.72
C SER A 155 16.92 -18.53 -2.82
N ALA A 156 17.68 -19.47 -3.39
CA ALA A 156 18.59 -19.22 -4.50
C ALA A 156 17.86 -18.73 -5.77
N ARG A 157 16.70 -19.32 -6.09
CA ARG A 157 15.86 -18.86 -7.22
C ARG A 157 15.35 -17.43 -6.96
N ILE A 158 14.92 -17.13 -5.74
CA ILE A 158 14.46 -15.78 -5.39
C ILE A 158 15.60 -14.77 -5.50
N GLN A 159 16.80 -15.12 -5.08
CA GLN A 159 17.99 -14.28 -5.29
C GLN A 159 18.16 -13.93 -6.76
N SER A 160 18.18 -14.94 -7.66
CA SER A 160 18.32 -14.70 -9.10
C SER A 160 17.20 -13.82 -9.67
N LEU A 161 15.94 -14.00 -9.21
CA LEU A 161 14.83 -13.16 -9.66
C LEU A 161 14.96 -11.71 -9.17
N VAL A 162 15.44 -11.49 -7.95
CA VAL A 162 15.71 -10.14 -7.43
C VAL A 162 16.85 -9.49 -8.21
N GLU A 163 17.96 -10.21 -8.46
CA GLU A 163 19.08 -9.74 -9.27
C GLU A 163 18.65 -9.31 -10.68
N GLU A 164 17.84 -10.14 -11.34
CA GLU A 164 17.36 -9.87 -12.70
C GLU A 164 16.42 -8.66 -12.77
N HIS A 165 15.52 -8.51 -11.78
CA HIS A 165 14.44 -7.53 -11.83
C HIS A 165 14.65 -6.32 -10.89
N GLN A 166 15.81 -6.19 -10.22
CA GLN A 166 16.09 -5.10 -9.29
C GLN A 166 15.88 -3.71 -9.88
N HIS A 167 16.07 -3.56 -11.18
CA HIS A 167 15.91 -2.28 -11.88
C HIS A 167 14.46 -1.74 -11.86
N LEU A 168 13.47 -2.59 -11.61
CA LEU A 168 12.06 -2.21 -11.49
C LEU A 168 11.73 -1.57 -10.13
N LEU A 169 12.45 -1.97 -9.07
CA LEU A 169 12.09 -1.67 -7.69
C LEU A 169 12.05 -0.18 -7.35
N PRO A 170 12.99 0.67 -7.82
CA PRO A 170 12.93 2.11 -7.54
C PRO A 170 11.67 2.78 -8.10
N THR A 171 11.21 2.35 -9.27
CA THR A 171 9.98 2.87 -9.88
C THR A 171 8.75 2.34 -9.16
N ASN A 172 8.70 1.02 -8.92
CA ASN A 172 7.59 0.40 -8.19
C ASN A 172 7.42 1.04 -6.82
N LYS A 173 8.51 1.27 -6.08
CA LYS A 173 8.49 1.90 -4.75
C LYS A 173 7.86 3.29 -4.77
N LYS A 174 8.16 4.10 -5.78
CA LYS A 174 7.52 5.42 -5.96
C LYS A 174 6.03 5.33 -6.23
N LEU A 175 5.59 4.27 -6.91
CA LEU A 175 4.18 4.06 -7.26
C LEU A 175 3.36 3.48 -6.10
N THR A 176 3.99 2.71 -5.20
CA THR A 176 3.31 2.06 -4.07
C THR A 176 3.32 2.88 -2.79
N THR A 177 4.20 3.89 -2.70
CA THR A 177 4.33 4.73 -1.51
C THR A 177 3.36 5.91 -1.58
N ILE A 178 2.50 6.04 -0.57
CA ILE A 178 1.64 7.22 -0.36
C ILE A 178 2.53 8.37 0.18
N VAL A 179 2.45 9.55 -0.41
CA VAL A 179 3.34 10.71 -0.17
C VAL A 179 2.67 11.76 0.73
#